data_10b2876d629962ebcd02bb92b0a1b0e6
#
_entry.id   10b2876d629962ebcd02bb92b0a1b0e6
#
_cell.length_a   1.000
_cell.length_b   1.000
_cell.length_c   1.000
_cell.angle_alpha   90.00
_cell.angle_beta   90.00
_cell.angle_gamma   90.00
#
_symmetry.space_group_name_H-M   'P 1'
#
loop_
_entity.id
_entity.type
_entity.pdbx_description
1 polymer ?
#
loop_
_entity_poly.entity_id
_entity_poly.type
_entity_poly.pdbx_seq_one_letter_code
_entity_poly.pdbx_strand_id
1 'polypeptide(L)'
;MKTLIDNKDNLTIKDITDETVRVKALIVNENNEILLGYSFGVYQFPGGHVEGDEELTIALHRELFEETGMNVDTYGLKPFLLLEHLTKDWPEEGNNRLSKIYYYIVESTDDIHLNKTNYTIEETIGNFELRFIPLEYVEELLIKNSEIAPKNKVMATEMLEAIKEYRKITE
;
A
#
# COMPACT_ATOMS: atom_id res chain seq x y z
N MET A 1 8.83 -6.28 13.14
CA MET A 1 8.67 -5.99 11.70
C MET A 1 9.40 -7.03 10.88
N LYS A 2 8.75 -7.65 9.93
CA LYS A 2 9.36 -8.55 8.94
C LYS A 2 9.84 -7.73 7.75
N THR A 3 10.94 -8.14 7.10
CA THR A 3 11.40 -7.57 5.84
C THR A 3 11.40 -8.66 4.77
N LEU A 4 10.81 -8.35 3.62
CA LEU A 4 10.84 -9.16 2.41
C LEU A 4 11.53 -8.37 1.30
N ILE A 5 12.43 -9.01 0.56
CA ILE A 5 13.23 -8.38 -0.49
C ILE A 5 12.96 -9.08 -1.81
N ASP A 6 12.49 -8.34 -2.81
CA ASP A 6 12.43 -8.77 -4.22
C ASP A 6 13.56 -8.07 -4.99
N ASN A 7 14.53 -8.86 -5.44
CA ASN A 7 15.73 -8.40 -6.16
C ASN A 7 16.10 -9.41 -7.24
N LYS A 8 15.30 -9.45 -8.28
CA LYS A 8 15.49 -10.40 -9.40
C LYS A 8 16.72 -10.10 -10.24
N ASP A 9 17.12 -8.83 -10.25
CA ASP A 9 18.26 -8.34 -11.03
C ASP A 9 19.60 -8.42 -10.28
N ASN A 10 19.59 -8.91 -9.03
CA ASN A 10 20.76 -9.01 -8.16
C ASN A 10 21.49 -7.68 -7.96
N LEU A 11 20.76 -6.57 -7.88
CA LEU A 11 21.32 -5.26 -7.60
C LEU A 11 21.92 -5.20 -6.19
N THR A 12 22.97 -4.43 -6.05
CA THR A 12 23.55 -4.06 -4.75
C THR A 12 23.15 -2.64 -4.41
N ILE A 13 23.31 -2.23 -3.15
CA ILE A 13 23.01 -0.86 -2.74
C ILE A 13 23.82 0.20 -3.52
N LYS A 14 24.97 -0.18 -4.05
CA LYS A 14 25.81 0.72 -4.87
C LYS A 14 25.26 0.94 -6.28
N ASP A 15 24.41 0.07 -6.74
CA ASP A 15 23.78 0.14 -8.05
C ASP A 15 22.53 1.02 -8.04
N ILE A 16 22.01 1.34 -6.84
CA ILE A 16 20.77 2.12 -6.66
C ILE A 16 21.03 3.60 -6.97
N THR A 17 20.22 4.15 -7.85
CA THR A 17 20.29 5.55 -8.29
C THR A 17 19.08 6.37 -7.83
N ASP A 18 17.99 5.69 -7.43
CA ASP A 18 16.74 6.33 -7.01
C ASP A 18 16.07 5.51 -5.89
N GLU A 19 15.47 6.19 -4.93
CA GLU A 19 14.73 5.54 -3.83
C GLU A 19 13.35 6.15 -3.69
N THR A 20 12.35 5.30 -3.51
CA THR A 20 10.99 5.70 -3.16
C THR A 20 10.54 5.04 -1.88
N VAL A 21 9.85 5.79 -1.04
CA VAL A 21 9.29 5.28 0.22
C VAL A 21 7.78 5.47 0.20
N ARG A 22 7.05 4.41 0.55
CA ARG A 22 5.59 4.41 0.65
C ARG A 22 5.14 3.84 1.98
N VAL A 23 4.00 4.30 2.44
CA VAL A 23 3.29 3.77 3.61
C VAL A 23 1.94 3.24 3.18
N LYS A 24 1.52 2.10 3.72
CA LYS A 24 0.24 1.47 3.41
C LYS A 24 -0.43 0.95 4.69
N ALA A 25 -1.76 1.11 4.76
CA ALA A 25 -2.55 0.68 5.90
C ALA A 25 -3.40 -0.55 5.57
N LEU A 26 -3.33 -1.58 6.42
CA LEU A 26 -4.34 -2.62 6.49
C LEU A 26 -5.37 -2.19 7.55
N ILE A 27 -6.57 -1.89 7.09
CA ILE A 27 -7.71 -1.49 7.94
C ILE A 27 -8.77 -2.57 7.82
N VAL A 28 -9.06 -3.25 8.92
CA VAL A 28 -10.11 -4.27 8.97
C VAL A 28 -11.19 -3.80 9.94
N ASN A 29 -12.44 -3.77 9.49
CA ASN A 29 -13.57 -3.35 10.29
C ASN A 29 -14.13 -4.48 11.18
N GLU A 30 -15.12 -4.15 12.00
CA GLU A 30 -15.80 -5.10 12.91
C GLU A 30 -16.51 -6.26 12.19
N ASN A 31 -16.84 -6.07 10.91
CA ASN A 31 -17.46 -7.11 10.07
C ASN A 31 -16.42 -8.03 9.42
N ASN A 32 -15.14 -7.92 9.81
CA ASN A 32 -14.04 -8.65 9.19
C ASN A 32 -13.89 -8.38 7.69
N GLU A 33 -14.07 -7.11 7.29
CA GLU A 33 -13.88 -6.63 5.94
C GLU A 33 -12.66 -5.70 5.88
N ILE A 34 -11.81 -5.90 4.88
CA ILE A 34 -10.62 -5.07 4.64
C ILE A 34 -10.94 -3.92 3.70
N LEU A 35 -10.47 -2.72 4.05
CA LEU A 35 -10.62 -1.54 3.21
C LEU A 35 -9.57 -1.52 2.10
N LEU A 36 -10.02 -1.42 0.86
CA LEU A 36 -9.19 -1.29 -0.32
C LEU A 36 -9.58 -0.04 -1.12
N GLY A 37 -8.57 0.65 -1.67
CA GLY A 37 -8.75 1.59 -2.76
C GLY A 37 -8.79 0.85 -4.09
N TYR A 38 -9.56 1.37 -5.03
CA TYR A 38 -9.65 0.84 -6.40
C TYR A 38 -9.57 2.00 -7.39
N SER A 39 -8.58 1.97 -8.28
CA SER A 39 -8.37 3.01 -9.28
C SER A 39 -7.71 2.42 -10.52
N PHE A 40 -8.08 2.88 -11.73
CA PHE A 40 -7.57 2.37 -13.00
C PHE A 40 -7.62 0.84 -13.14
N GLY A 41 -8.61 0.17 -12.53
CA GLY A 41 -8.75 -1.27 -12.58
C GLY A 41 -7.81 -2.04 -11.62
N VAL A 42 -7.12 -1.34 -10.70
CA VAL A 42 -6.16 -1.92 -9.75
C VAL A 42 -6.63 -1.72 -8.32
N TYR A 43 -6.58 -2.77 -7.52
CA TYR A 43 -6.74 -2.67 -6.07
C TYR A 43 -5.43 -2.26 -5.39
N GLN A 44 -5.54 -1.49 -4.31
CA GLN A 44 -4.43 -1.12 -3.45
C GLN A 44 -4.89 -0.92 -2.01
N PHE A 45 -3.98 -1.04 -1.05
CA PHE A 45 -4.25 -0.57 0.30
C PHE A 45 -4.21 0.95 0.35
N PRO A 46 -5.04 1.60 1.20
CA PRO A 46 -4.92 3.03 1.46
C PRO A 46 -3.50 3.43 1.88
N GLY A 47 -3.06 4.60 1.42
CA GLY A 47 -1.74 5.14 1.68
C GLY A 47 -0.95 5.42 0.40
N GLY A 48 0.14 6.18 0.50
CA GLY A 48 0.89 6.69 -0.64
C GLY A 48 2.35 6.94 -0.35
N HIS A 49 2.93 7.89 -1.06
CA HIS A 49 4.33 8.25 -0.95
C HIS A 49 4.64 9.08 0.30
N VAL A 50 5.79 8.82 0.89
CA VAL A 50 6.36 9.69 1.92
C VAL A 50 6.97 10.90 1.22
N GLU A 51 6.57 12.09 1.63
CA GLU A 51 6.98 13.34 1.00
C GLU A 51 8.12 14.01 1.76
N GLY A 52 9.17 14.43 1.04
CA GLY A 52 10.31 15.11 1.64
C GLY A 52 10.89 14.33 2.84
N ASP A 53 11.03 15.03 3.97
CA ASP A 53 11.59 14.49 5.21
C ASP A 53 10.51 14.15 6.26
N GLU A 54 9.25 13.94 5.85
CA GLU A 54 8.19 13.60 6.81
C GLU A 54 8.42 12.21 7.44
N GLU A 55 8.00 12.06 8.69
CA GLU A 55 8.05 10.76 9.35
C GLU A 55 6.99 9.81 8.76
N LEU A 56 7.30 8.49 8.75
CA LEU A 56 6.42 7.47 8.19
C LEU A 56 4.99 7.50 8.77
N THR A 57 4.86 7.76 10.07
CA THR A 57 3.54 7.83 10.72
C THR A 57 2.79 9.10 10.38
N ILE A 58 3.49 10.20 10.09
CA ILE A 58 2.89 11.45 9.60
C ILE A 58 2.39 11.25 8.17
N ALA A 59 3.21 10.66 7.30
CA ALA A 59 2.80 10.29 5.95
C ALA A 59 1.55 9.38 5.97
N LEU A 60 1.54 8.36 6.83
CA LEU A 60 0.42 7.45 6.97
C LEU A 60 -0.86 8.19 7.37
N HIS A 61 -0.80 9.10 8.34
CA HIS A 61 -1.94 9.92 8.76
C HIS A 61 -2.47 10.79 7.62
N ARG A 62 -1.57 11.53 6.93
CA ARG A 62 -1.90 12.40 5.82
C ARG A 62 -2.60 11.63 4.70
N GLU A 63 -2.02 10.53 4.24
CA GLU A 63 -2.56 9.69 3.18
C GLU A 63 -3.94 9.11 3.54
N LEU A 64 -4.08 8.59 4.77
CA LEU A 64 -5.38 8.07 5.22
C LEU A 64 -6.45 9.16 5.26
N PHE A 65 -6.10 10.36 5.72
CA PHE A 65 -7.04 11.47 5.71
C PHE A 65 -7.41 11.90 4.28
N GLU A 66 -6.44 12.00 3.37
CA GLU A 66 -6.64 12.40 1.98
C GLU A 66 -7.50 11.39 1.20
N GLU A 67 -7.22 10.09 1.33
CA GLU A 67 -7.93 9.05 0.59
C GLU A 67 -9.28 8.64 1.22
N THR A 68 -9.40 8.68 2.55
CA THR A 68 -10.58 8.13 3.26
C THR A 68 -11.39 9.18 4.02
N GLY A 69 -10.80 10.33 4.32
CA GLY A 69 -11.35 11.33 5.22
C GLY A 69 -11.32 10.94 6.71
N MET A 70 -10.76 9.77 7.05
CA MET A 70 -10.65 9.28 8.42
C MET A 70 -9.54 10.03 9.16
N ASN A 71 -9.81 10.45 10.40
CA ASN A 71 -8.82 11.08 11.26
C ASN A 71 -8.25 10.05 12.26
N VAL A 72 -7.34 9.22 11.77
CA VAL A 72 -6.74 8.12 12.53
C VAL A 72 -5.51 8.59 13.30
N ASP A 73 -5.41 8.24 14.59
CA ASP A 73 -4.18 8.44 15.35
C ASP A 73 -3.14 7.39 14.93
N THR A 74 -2.12 7.85 14.22
CA THR A 74 -1.01 7.01 13.76
C THR A 74 0.24 7.14 14.61
N TYR A 75 0.20 7.99 15.65
CA TYR A 75 1.36 8.25 16.50
C TYR A 75 1.83 6.98 17.22
N GLY A 76 3.12 6.69 17.08
CA GLY A 76 3.73 5.52 17.73
C GLY A 76 3.41 4.17 17.09
N LEU A 77 2.61 4.12 16.02
CA LEU A 77 2.40 2.90 15.26
C LEU A 77 3.74 2.40 14.69
N LYS A 78 3.89 1.08 14.66
CA LYS A 78 5.06 0.43 14.07
C LYS A 78 4.64 -0.40 12.88
N PRO A 79 5.38 -0.36 11.77
CA PRO A 79 5.08 -1.21 10.64
C PRO A 79 5.29 -2.68 11.03
N PHE A 80 4.40 -3.55 10.56
CA PHE A 80 4.54 -4.99 10.76
C PHE A 80 5.34 -5.66 9.64
N LEU A 81 5.33 -5.05 8.44
CA LEU A 81 6.01 -5.55 7.26
C LEU A 81 6.70 -4.40 6.50
N LEU A 82 7.91 -4.66 6.01
CA LEU A 82 8.62 -3.88 5.00
C LEU A 82 8.80 -4.75 3.76
N LEU A 83 8.32 -4.28 2.60
CA LEU A 83 8.69 -4.83 1.30
C LEU A 83 9.71 -3.92 0.64
N GLU A 84 10.81 -4.51 0.18
CA GLU A 84 11.84 -3.84 -0.60
C GLU A 84 11.88 -4.44 -2.00
N HIS A 85 11.69 -3.61 -3.02
CA HIS A 85 11.83 -4.00 -4.43
C HIS A 85 13.02 -3.26 -5.03
N LEU A 86 13.99 -4.03 -5.52
CA LEU A 86 15.12 -3.50 -6.29
C LEU A 86 14.85 -3.80 -7.76
N THR A 87 14.62 -2.74 -8.54
CA THR A 87 14.24 -2.86 -9.95
C THR A 87 15.25 -2.14 -10.82
N LYS A 88 15.81 -2.87 -11.77
CA LYS A 88 16.77 -2.35 -12.74
C LYS A 88 16.05 -1.61 -13.86
N ASP A 89 16.70 -0.54 -14.37
CA ASP A 89 16.25 0.23 -15.53
C ASP A 89 14.77 0.69 -15.42
N TRP A 90 14.38 1.20 -14.24
CA TRP A 90 13.03 1.67 -13.97
C TRP A 90 13.02 3.08 -13.38
N PRO A 91 12.18 4.04 -13.88
CA PRO A 91 11.22 3.90 -14.99
C PRO A 91 11.88 3.95 -16.38
N GLU A 92 13.17 4.19 -16.45
CA GLU A 92 13.95 4.30 -17.69
C GLU A 92 15.32 3.62 -17.56
N GLU A 93 15.95 3.35 -18.67
CA GLU A 93 17.28 2.73 -18.74
C GLU A 93 18.32 3.55 -17.97
N GLY A 94 19.13 2.87 -17.15
CA GLY A 94 20.14 3.47 -16.28
C GLY A 94 19.64 3.93 -14.92
N ASN A 95 18.32 3.90 -14.67
CA ASN A 95 17.75 4.20 -13.37
C ASN A 95 17.43 2.91 -12.61
N ASN A 96 18.16 2.65 -11.53
CA ASN A 96 17.93 1.49 -10.66
C ASN A 96 17.27 1.94 -9.38
N ARG A 97 16.01 1.51 -9.19
CA ARG A 97 15.17 1.98 -8.08
C ARG A 97 15.12 0.97 -6.93
N LEU A 98 15.27 1.50 -5.72
CA LEU A 98 14.87 0.83 -4.49
C LEU A 98 13.52 1.41 -4.04
N SER A 99 12.49 0.57 -4.05
CA SER A 99 11.17 0.92 -3.49
C SER A 99 11.00 0.26 -2.13
N LYS A 100 10.76 1.06 -1.09
CA LYS A 100 10.44 0.61 0.27
C LYS A 100 8.97 0.85 0.57
N ILE A 101 8.24 -0.18 0.97
CA ILE A 101 6.82 -0.09 1.30
C ILE A 101 6.63 -0.58 2.73
N TYR A 102 6.25 0.33 3.62
CA TYR A 102 5.97 0.05 5.02
C TYR A 102 4.48 -0.18 5.22
N TYR A 103 4.12 -1.36 5.71
CA TYR A 103 2.74 -1.75 5.99
C TYR A 103 2.42 -1.66 7.47
N TYR A 104 1.30 -1.03 7.78
CA TYR A 104 0.80 -0.82 9.12
C TYR A 104 -0.56 -1.50 9.29
N ILE A 105 -0.80 -2.10 10.46
CA ILE A 105 -2.15 -2.46 10.88
C ILE A 105 -2.71 -1.21 11.55
N VAL A 106 -3.86 -0.78 11.06
CA VAL A 106 -4.55 0.42 11.58
C VAL A 106 -5.91 -0.01 12.08
N GLU A 107 -6.11 0.16 13.38
CA GLU A 107 -7.41 0.00 14.02
C GLU A 107 -8.08 1.38 14.06
N SER A 108 -9.27 1.48 13.51
CA SER A 108 -10.03 2.72 13.53
C SER A 108 -11.51 2.43 13.74
N THR A 109 -12.10 3.20 14.64
CA THR A 109 -13.55 3.29 14.82
C THR A 109 -14.14 4.49 14.07
N ASP A 110 -13.31 5.26 13.38
CA ASP A 110 -13.76 6.39 12.59
C ASP A 110 -14.34 5.93 11.26
N ASP A 111 -15.42 6.58 10.84
CA ASP A 111 -16.08 6.28 9.56
C ASP A 111 -15.33 6.93 8.39
N ILE A 112 -15.55 6.38 7.20
CA ILE A 112 -15.10 6.99 5.95
C ILE A 112 -15.90 8.28 5.71
N HIS A 113 -15.20 9.38 5.47
CA HIS A 113 -15.78 10.69 5.22
C HIS A 113 -15.41 11.20 3.82
N LEU A 114 -16.07 10.73 2.78
CA LEU A 114 -15.78 11.09 1.39
C LEU A 114 -15.85 12.61 1.11
N ASN A 115 -16.55 13.38 1.93
CA ASN A 115 -16.60 14.84 1.84
C ASN A 115 -15.37 15.55 2.44
N LYS A 116 -14.47 14.82 3.07
CA LYS A 116 -13.20 15.31 3.62
C LYS A 116 -11.98 14.83 2.84
N THR A 117 -12.17 13.98 1.83
CA THR A 117 -11.08 13.47 1.00
C THR A 117 -10.47 14.56 0.13
N ASN A 118 -9.19 14.40 -0.21
CA ASN A 118 -8.44 15.33 -1.05
C ASN A 118 -7.67 14.54 -2.11
N TYR A 119 -8.41 13.99 -3.07
CA TYR A 119 -7.84 13.14 -4.12
C TYR A 119 -6.89 13.92 -5.02
N THR A 120 -5.79 13.30 -5.36
CA THR A 120 -4.87 13.77 -6.40
C THR A 120 -5.56 13.82 -7.76
N ILE A 121 -4.93 14.49 -8.72
CA ILE A 121 -5.42 14.53 -10.12
C ILE A 121 -5.48 13.10 -10.69
N GLU A 122 -4.48 12.26 -10.41
CA GLU A 122 -4.42 10.88 -10.87
C GLU A 122 -5.56 10.02 -10.28
N GLU A 123 -5.82 10.15 -8.99
CA GLU A 123 -6.94 9.45 -8.33
C GLU A 123 -8.29 9.88 -8.89
N THR A 124 -8.47 11.18 -9.14
CA THR A 124 -9.69 11.71 -9.76
C THR A 124 -9.89 11.16 -11.18
N ILE A 125 -8.84 11.17 -12.01
CA ILE A 125 -8.89 10.60 -13.38
C ILE A 125 -9.10 9.09 -13.33
N GLY A 126 -8.52 8.41 -12.34
CA GLY A 126 -8.63 6.96 -12.15
C GLY A 126 -9.95 6.51 -11.54
N ASN A 127 -10.88 7.44 -11.25
CA ASN A 127 -12.12 7.16 -10.52
C ASN A 127 -11.85 6.37 -9.24
N PHE A 128 -11.01 6.94 -8.37
CA PHE A 128 -10.66 6.30 -7.10
C PHE A 128 -11.91 6.03 -6.26
N GLU A 129 -12.05 4.80 -5.81
CA GLU A 129 -13.16 4.32 -4.98
C GLU A 129 -12.62 3.53 -3.78
N LEU A 130 -13.29 3.66 -2.66
CA LEU A 130 -13.04 2.83 -1.48
C LEU A 130 -14.04 1.67 -1.45
N ARG A 131 -13.52 0.47 -1.19
CA ARG A 131 -14.31 -0.77 -1.14
C ARG A 131 -13.96 -1.59 0.09
N PHE A 132 -14.97 -1.97 0.87
CA PHE A 132 -14.82 -3.00 1.89
C PHE A 132 -15.01 -4.38 1.27
N ILE A 133 -14.02 -5.24 1.44
CA ILE A 133 -14.00 -6.60 0.91
C ILE A 133 -13.91 -7.57 2.09
N PRO A 134 -14.81 -8.56 2.21
CA PRO A 134 -14.68 -9.59 3.25
C PRO A 134 -13.29 -10.25 3.20
N LEU A 135 -12.62 -10.33 4.33
CA LEU A 135 -11.24 -10.79 4.43
C LEU A 135 -11.05 -12.22 3.90
N GLU A 136 -12.11 -13.04 3.95
CA GLU A 136 -12.10 -14.39 3.38
C GLU A 136 -12.03 -14.43 1.85
N TYR A 137 -12.50 -13.38 1.14
CA TYR A 137 -12.54 -13.31 -0.33
C TYR A 137 -11.44 -12.45 -0.94
N VAL A 138 -10.71 -11.69 -0.13
CA VAL A 138 -9.74 -10.71 -0.63
C VAL A 138 -8.62 -11.34 -1.47
N GLU A 139 -8.13 -12.51 -1.07
CA GLU A 139 -7.06 -13.19 -1.81
C GLU A 139 -7.55 -13.65 -3.18
N GLU A 140 -8.74 -14.25 -3.26
CA GLU A 140 -9.34 -14.66 -4.54
C GLU A 140 -9.58 -13.45 -5.45
N LEU A 141 -10.06 -12.34 -4.91
CA LEU A 141 -10.26 -11.09 -5.64
C LEU A 141 -8.95 -10.57 -6.23
N LEU A 142 -7.89 -10.52 -5.43
CA LEU A 142 -6.58 -10.04 -5.87
C LEU A 142 -5.95 -10.97 -6.91
N ILE A 143 -6.08 -12.28 -6.76
CA ILE A 143 -5.61 -13.25 -7.75
C ILE A 143 -6.33 -13.02 -9.09
N LYS A 144 -7.65 -12.93 -9.10
CA LYS A 144 -8.41 -12.64 -10.32
C LYS A 144 -8.03 -11.29 -10.94
N ASN A 145 -7.86 -10.26 -10.11
CA ASN A 145 -7.44 -8.94 -10.58
C ASN A 145 -6.02 -8.97 -11.19
N SER A 146 -5.13 -9.82 -10.67
CA SER A 146 -3.75 -9.96 -11.16
C SER A 146 -3.65 -10.45 -12.62
N GLU A 147 -4.68 -11.13 -13.10
CA GLU A 147 -4.72 -11.69 -14.47
C GLU A 147 -5.08 -10.65 -15.53
N ILE A 148 -5.56 -9.47 -15.12
CA ILE A 148 -6.07 -8.44 -16.06
C ILE A 148 -4.93 -7.74 -16.79
N ALA A 149 -3.85 -7.36 -16.09
CA ALA A 149 -2.73 -6.64 -16.66
C ALA A 149 -1.44 -6.83 -15.84
N PRO A 150 -0.25 -6.63 -16.43
CA PRO A 150 1.03 -6.78 -15.71
C PRO A 150 1.14 -5.93 -14.44
N LYS A 151 0.66 -4.67 -14.46
CA LYS A 151 0.66 -3.80 -13.30
C LYS A 151 -0.19 -4.35 -12.14
N ASN A 152 -1.33 -4.97 -12.47
CA ASN A 152 -2.22 -5.59 -11.48
C ASN A 152 -1.53 -6.76 -10.78
N LYS A 153 -0.72 -7.54 -11.54
CA LYS A 153 0.05 -8.65 -10.99
C LYS A 153 1.08 -8.18 -9.96
N VAL A 154 1.79 -7.09 -10.22
CA VAL A 154 2.76 -6.53 -9.27
C VAL A 154 2.04 -6.10 -7.99
N MET A 155 0.98 -5.29 -8.10
CA MET A 155 0.22 -4.81 -6.94
C MET A 155 -0.42 -5.94 -6.14
N ALA A 156 -1.03 -6.91 -6.82
CA ALA A 156 -1.64 -8.07 -6.15
C ALA A 156 -0.59 -8.91 -5.40
N THR A 157 0.60 -9.10 -5.96
CA THR A 157 1.69 -9.84 -5.30
C THR A 157 2.12 -9.14 -4.00
N GLU A 158 2.32 -7.83 -4.03
CA GLU A 158 2.65 -7.03 -2.84
C GLU A 158 1.56 -7.16 -1.77
N MET A 159 0.29 -7.01 -2.18
CA MET A 159 -0.86 -7.07 -1.26
C MET A 159 -1.06 -8.46 -0.66
N LEU A 160 -0.89 -9.53 -1.45
CA LEU A 160 -1.01 -10.91 -0.98
C LEU A 160 0.07 -11.25 0.07
N GLU A 161 1.31 -10.77 -0.10
CA GLU A 161 2.34 -10.93 0.92
C GLU A 161 1.99 -10.19 2.21
N ALA A 162 1.43 -8.98 2.11
CA ALA A 162 1.01 -8.22 3.28
C ALA A 162 -0.17 -8.90 4.01
N ILE A 163 -1.18 -9.42 3.30
CA ILE A 163 -2.30 -10.17 3.88
C ILE A 163 -1.80 -11.44 4.57
N LYS A 164 -0.91 -12.17 3.95
CA LYS A 164 -0.30 -13.37 4.51
C LYS A 164 0.44 -13.10 5.83
N GLU A 165 1.18 -11.99 5.92
CA GLU A 165 1.85 -11.61 7.16
C GLU A 165 0.86 -11.08 8.21
N TYR A 166 -0.16 -10.35 7.80
CA TYR A 166 -1.25 -9.90 8.68
C TYR A 166 -1.93 -11.09 9.36
N ARG A 167 -2.32 -12.12 8.60
CA ARG A 167 -2.96 -13.34 9.16
C ARG A 167 -2.10 -14.03 10.21
N LYS A 168 -0.79 -14.12 10.01
CA LYS A 168 0.14 -14.73 10.99
C LYS A 168 0.22 -13.97 12.32
N ILE A 169 -0.16 -12.70 12.32
CA ILE A 169 -0.12 -11.86 13.53
C ILE A 169 -1.45 -11.93 14.27
N THR A 170 -2.55 -12.13 13.54
CA THR A 170 -3.93 -12.07 14.07
C THR A 170 -4.57 -13.43 14.30
N GLU A 171 -4.05 -14.51 13.74
CA GLU A 171 -4.42 -15.91 13.95
C GLU A 171 -3.44 -16.60 14.93
#